data_79ac43b740dec1dbde6de841d613f030
#
_entry.id   79ac43b740dec1dbde6de841d613f030
#
_cell.length_a   1.000
_cell.length_b   1.000
_cell.length_c   1.000
_cell.angle_alpha   90.00
_cell.angle_beta   90.00
_cell.angle_gamma   90.00
#
_symmetry.space_group_name_H-M   'P 1'
#
loop_
_entity.id
_entity.type
_entity.pdbx_description
1 polymer ?
#
loop_
_entity_poly.entity_id
_entity_poly.type
_entity_poly.pdbx_seq_one_letter_code
_entity_poly.pdbx_strand_id
1 'polypeptide(L)'
;KLEDGNLCKDCAKKLSPWFDDRRHSTLEEIKSQLQMREENRSLVSSFRPGRVIRSDRYNLYIDERQQLFAASVNLDREDNPDIISLSQITGCNLDVDEMRTEEYRTDRDGERESYNPPRYSYSYDYYFYIYLNHPYIHEMKLKLNSMDISEDDRNRRHDVERAGQEMMSYLQNVTGCTVGGMGMNQGMGMQPAAG
;
A
#
# COMPACT_ATOMS: atom_id res chain seq x y z
N LYS A 1 -2.83 23.48 1.31
CA LYS A 1 -4.03 24.30 1.23
C LYS A 1 -5.23 23.39 1.46
N LEU A 2 -6.16 23.80 2.28
CA LEU A 2 -7.45 23.15 2.52
C LEU A 2 -8.52 23.83 1.67
N GLU A 3 -9.74 23.32 1.69
CA GLU A 3 -10.88 23.95 1.01
C GLU A 3 -11.15 25.36 1.56
N ASP A 4 -11.17 25.53 2.88
CA ASP A 4 -11.54 26.76 3.60
C ASP A 4 -10.37 27.37 4.40
N GLY A 5 -9.11 26.93 4.20
CA GLY A 5 -7.98 27.43 5.00
C GLY A 5 -6.62 26.89 4.64
N ASN A 6 -5.69 27.01 5.59
CA ASN A 6 -4.34 26.51 5.46
C ASN A 6 -3.97 25.58 6.61
N LEU A 7 -3.26 24.53 6.30
CA LEU A 7 -2.71 23.58 7.27
C LEU A 7 -1.22 23.86 7.47
N CYS A 8 -0.79 24.07 8.71
CA CYS A 8 0.63 24.21 9.02
C CYS A 8 1.39 22.87 8.85
N LYS A 9 2.71 22.96 8.68
CA LYS A 9 3.56 21.76 8.47
C LYS A 9 3.50 20.78 9.65
N ASP A 10 3.43 21.28 10.87
CA ASP A 10 3.44 20.45 12.08
C ASP A 10 2.11 19.73 12.28
N CYS A 11 0.98 20.38 11.99
CA CYS A 11 -0.31 19.70 11.94
C CYS A 11 -0.37 18.67 10.81
N ALA A 12 0.18 18.98 9.63
CA ALA A 12 0.21 18.05 8.51
C ALA A 12 0.97 16.75 8.81
N LYS A 13 2.03 16.81 9.61
CA LYS A 13 2.80 15.63 10.03
C LYS A 13 2.06 14.72 11.00
N LYS A 14 1.07 15.25 11.71
CA LYS A 14 0.27 14.50 12.68
C LYS A 14 -0.90 13.77 12.05
N LEU A 15 -1.26 14.09 10.81
CA LEU A 15 -2.30 13.39 10.07
C LEU A 15 -1.88 11.96 9.74
N SER A 16 -2.88 11.10 9.50
CA SER A 16 -2.62 9.74 9.04
C SER A 16 -1.87 9.74 7.70
N PRO A 17 -0.89 8.85 7.49
CA PRO A 17 -0.25 8.66 6.20
C PRO A 17 -1.21 8.10 5.14
N TRP A 18 -2.31 7.48 5.56
CA TRP A 18 -3.35 6.93 4.69
C TRP A 18 -4.42 7.94 4.29
N PHE A 19 -4.31 9.17 4.78
CA PHE A 19 -5.23 10.26 4.45
C PHE A 19 -4.70 11.05 3.25
N ASP A 20 -5.37 10.98 2.12
CA ASP A 20 -4.99 11.60 0.85
C ASP A 20 -5.85 12.81 0.46
N ASP A 21 -7.05 12.94 1.02
CA ASP A 21 -8.03 13.95 0.61
C ASP A 21 -7.89 15.32 1.31
N ARG A 22 -6.65 15.77 1.54
CA ARG A 22 -6.36 17.05 2.22
C ARG A 22 -6.91 18.27 1.49
N ARG A 23 -6.97 18.22 0.16
CA ARG A 23 -7.34 19.40 -0.65
C ARG A 23 -8.83 19.69 -0.60
N HIS A 24 -9.62 18.66 -0.39
CA HIS A 24 -11.08 18.73 -0.30
C HIS A 24 -11.59 18.68 1.14
N SER A 25 -10.70 18.82 2.12
CA SER A 25 -11.05 18.84 3.53
C SER A 25 -11.15 20.25 4.07
N THR A 26 -12.11 20.44 4.97
CA THR A 26 -12.31 21.66 5.75
C THR A 26 -11.39 21.69 6.98
N LEU A 27 -11.23 22.87 7.57
CA LEU A 27 -10.51 23.03 8.85
C LEU A 27 -11.13 22.20 9.99
N GLU A 28 -12.44 22.05 9.99
CA GLU A 28 -13.17 21.31 11.03
C GLU A 28 -12.90 19.80 10.90
N GLU A 29 -12.92 19.26 9.68
CA GLU A 29 -12.57 17.85 9.41
C GLU A 29 -11.13 17.54 9.80
N ILE A 30 -10.19 18.44 9.51
CA ILE A 30 -8.79 18.29 9.92
C ILE A 30 -8.65 18.31 11.44
N LYS A 31 -9.36 19.20 12.15
CA LYS A 31 -9.36 19.22 13.62
C LYS A 31 -9.92 17.93 14.21
N SER A 32 -11.02 17.45 13.66
CA SER A 32 -11.63 16.17 14.07
C SER A 32 -10.66 15.03 13.88
N GLN A 33 -10.00 14.96 12.72
CA GLN A 33 -8.98 13.94 12.47
C GLN A 33 -7.81 14.02 13.46
N LEU A 34 -7.29 15.21 13.74
CA LEU A 34 -6.20 15.42 14.70
C LEU A 34 -6.60 14.97 16.12
N GLN A 35 -7.85 15.20 16.51
CA GLN A 35 -8.37 14.69 17.78
C GLN A 35 -8.41 13.16 17.80
N MET A 36 -8.93 12.53 16.75
CA MET A 36 -8.94 11.07 16.64
C MET A 36 -7.52 10.48 16.63
N ARG A 37 -6.55 11.18 16.01
CA ARG A 37 -5.13 10.79 16.04
C ARG A 37 -4.53 10.86 17.44
N GLU A 38 -4.99 11.79 18.28
CA GLU A 38 -4.56 11.86 19.69
C GLU A 38 -5.21 10.72 20.50
N GLU A 39 -6.48 10.43 20.28
CA GLU A 39 -7.18 9.29 20.88
C GLU A 39 -6.53 7.95 20.49
N ASN A 40 -6.05 7.83 19.23
CA ASN A 40 -5.33 6.66 18.73
C ASN A 40 -4.09 6.31 19.56
N ARG A 41 -3.44 7.29 20.23
CA ARG A 41 -2.28 7.03 21.11
C ARG A 41 -2.63 6.07 22.24
N SER A 42 -3.86 6.11 22.75
CA SER A 42 -4.33 5.17 23.76
C SER A 42 -4.44 3.76 23.20
N LEU A 43 -4.91 3.62 21.95
CA LEU A 43 -4.94 2.34 21.26
C LEU A 43 -3.53 1.79 21.00
N VAL A 44 -2.61 2.65 20.55
CA VAL A 44 -1.19 2.27 20.34
C VAL A 44 -0.59 1.73 21.64
N SER A 45 -0.85 2.39 22.79
CA SER A 45 -0.32 1.98 24.08
C SER A 45 -0.83 0.61 24.55
N SER A 46 -2.04 0.22 24.15
CA SER A 46 -2.70 -1.04 24.51
C SER A 46 -2.60 -2.13 23.43
N PHE A 47 -2.22 -1.78 22.20
CA PHE A 47 -2.11 -2.71 21.07
C PHE A 47 -1.03 -3.76 21.31
N ARG A 48 -1.41 -5.03 21.22
CA ARG A 48 -0.50 -6.19 21.41
C ARG A 48 -0.73 -7.19 20.31
N PRO A 49 -0.05 -7.03 19.16
CA PRO A 49 -0.24 -7.95 18.04
C PRO A 49 0.24 -9.34 18.38
N GLY A 50 -0.69 -10.29 18.42
CA GLY A 50 -0.43 -11.71 18.57
C GLY A 50 -0.11 -12.40 17.25
N ARG A 51 -0.50 -11.79 16.12
CA ARG A 51 -0.22 -12.27 14.77
C ARG A 51 0.41 -11.18 13.93
N VAL A 52 1.41 -11.55 13.12
CA VAL A 52 2.02 -10.67 12.11
C VAL A 52 2.13 -11.43 10.81
N ILE A 53 1.46 -10.94 9.76
CA ILE A 53 1.65 -11.44 8.39
C ILE A 53 2.70 -10.55 7.74
N ARG A 54 3.85 -11.14 7.41
CA ARG A 54 5.01 -10.42 6.90
C ARG A 54 5.09 -10.49 5.38
N SER A 55 5.41 -9.36 4.76
CA SER A 55 5.89 -9.29 3.39
C SER A 55 7.30 -8.67 3.35
N ASP A 56 7.81 -8.45 2.16
CA ASP A 56 9.13 -7.83 1.97
C ASP A 56 9.16 -6.34 2.38
N ARG A 57 7.99 -5.68 2.49
CA ARG A 57 7.91 -4.26 2.88
C ARG A 57 6.85 -4.00 3.95
N TYR A 58 5.56 -3.94 3.58
CA TYR A 58 4.48 -3.70 4.52
C TYR A 58 4.03 -4.98 5.19
N ASN A 59 3.93 -4.96 6.51
CA ASN A 59 3.42 -6.05 7.33
C ASN A 59 2.04 -5.71 7.87
N LEU A 60 1.23 -6.73 8.09
CA LEU A 60 -0.06 -6.62 8.76
C LEU A 60 0.08 -7.16 10.19
N TYR A 61 -0.10 -6.28 11.16
CA TYR A 61 -0.04 -6.57 12.60
C TYR A 61 -1.46 -6.69 13.14
N ILE A 62 -1.77 -7.75 13.87
CA ILE A 62 -3.14 -8.08 14.28
C ILE A 62 -3.17 -8.39 15.77
N ASP A 63 -3.97 -7.66 16.52
CA ASP A 63 -4.36 -7.96 17.89
C ASP A 63 -5.73 -8.67 17.87
N GLU A 64 -5.68 -10.00 17.88
CA GLU A 64 -6.88 -10.83 17.79
C GLU A 64 -7.79 -10.70 19.02
N ARG A 65 -7.23 -10.35 20.17
CA ARG A 65 -7.99 -10.19 21.41
C ARG A 65 -8.84 -8.93 21.39
N GLN A 66 -8.28 -7.83 20.90
CA GLN A 66 -8.97 -6.56 20.80
C GLN A 66 -9.68 -6.36 19.45
N GLN A 67 -9.51 -7.30 18.51
CA GLN A 67 -10.03 -7.19 17.14
C GLN A 67 -9.54 -5.92 16.44
N LEU A 68 -8.25 -5.62 16.59
CA LEU A 68 -7.57 -4.45 16.03
C LEU A 68 -6.46 -4.88 15.07
N PHE A 69 -6.14 -4.00 14.12
CA PHE A 69 -4.98 -4.19 13.24
C PHE A 69 -4.25 -2.88 12.96
N ALA A 70 -3.01 -3.00 12.51
CA ALA A 70 -2.21 -1.93 11.94
C ALA A 70 -1.43 -2.45 10.72
N ALA A 71 -1.19 -1.59 9.75
CA ALA A 71 -0.32 -1.87 8.61
C ALA A 71 0.89 -0.95 8.68
N SER A 72 2.10 -1.53 8.71
CA SER A 72 3.35 -0.79 8.85
C SER A 72 4.52 -1.55 8.23
N VAL A 73 5.52 -0.81 7.79
CA VAL A 73 6.83 -1.38 7.41
C VAL A 73 7.56 -1.86 8.67
N ASN A 74 7.50 -1.08 9.73
CA ASN A 74 8.08 -1.40 11.03
C ASN A 74 7.32 -0.66 12.14
N LEU A 75 6.45 -1.38 12.82
CA LEU A 75 5.55 -0.82 13.84
C LEU A 75 6.29 -0.12 14.98
N ASP A 76 7.43 -0.68 15.41
CA ASP A 76 8.22 -0.17 16.54
C ASP A 76 8.89 1.19 16.26
N ARG A 77 8.96 1.58 14.99
CA ARG A 77 9.57 2.86 14.57
C ARG A 77 8.54 3.96 14.33
N GLU A 78 7.26 3.65 14.39
CA GLU A 78 6.19 4.62 14.21
C GLU A 78 5.75 5.20 15.57
N ASP A 79 5.74 6.52 15.69
CA ASP A 79 5.31 7.20 16.93
C ASP A 79 3.82 7.02 17.21
N ASN A 80 3.00 7.05 16.17
CA ASN A 80 1.54 6.91 16.29
C ASN A 80 0.97 6.20 15.06
N PRO A 81 1.21 4.87 14.90
CA PRO A 81 0.61 4.10 13.81
C PRO A 81 -0.91 4.07 13.94
N ASP A 82 -1.62 4.04 12.81
CA ASP A 82 -3.08 3.93 12.83
C ASP A 82 -3.50 2.53 13.29
N ILE A 83 -4.17 2.47 14.44
CA ILE A 83 -4.76 1.25 14.99
C ILE A 83 -6.25 1.26 14.66
N ILE A 84 -6.68 0.29 13.88
CA ILE A 84 -8.01 0.27 13.27
C ILE A 84 -8.74 -1.03 13.68
N SER A 85 -10.06 -0.93 13.89
CA SER A 85 -10.88 -2.11 14.16
C SER A 85 -11.01 -2.99 12.91
N LEU A 86 -10.85 -4.30 13.07
CA LEU A 86 -11.13 -5.28 12.01
C LEU A 86 -12.56 -5.15 11.47
N SER A 87 -13.52 -4.75 12.31
CA SER A 87 -14.93 -4.54 11.93
C SER A 87 -15.13 -3.40 10.93
N GLN A 88 -14.15 -2.50 10.77
CA GLN A 88 -14.20 -1.41 9.80
C GLN A 88 -13.75 -1.82 8.39
N ILE A 89 -13.18 -3.01 8.25
CA ILE A 89 -12.77 -3.53 6.93
C ILE A 89 -14.00 -3.95 6.14
N THR A 90 -14.18 -3.37 4.96
CA THR A 90 -15.28 -3.66 4.04
C THR A 90 -14.87 -4.54 2.87
N GLY A 91 -13.58 -4.52 2.51
CA GLY A 91 -13.03 -5.32 1.41
C GLY A 91 -11.51 -5.34 1.42
N CYS A 92 -10.94 -6.24 0.64
CA CYS A 92 -9.52 -6.27 0.34
C CYS A 92 -9.26 -6.82 -1.07
N ASN A 93 -8.11 -6.47 -1.63
CA ASN A 93 -7.69 -6.92 -2.95
C ASN A 93 -6.16 -7.05 -3.03
N LEU A 94 -5.68 -7.99 -3.83
CA LEU A 94 -4.29 -8.14 -4.20
C LEU A 94 -4.12 -7.81 -5.68
N ASP A 95 -3.31 -6.81 -5.99
CA ASP A 95 -3.04 -6.33 -7.34
C ASP A 95 -1.56 -6.47 -7.68
N VAL A 96 -1.29 -6.65 -8.97
CA VAL A 96 0.07 -6.77 -9.53
C VAL A 96 0.23 -5.79 -10.67
N ASP A 97 1.13 -4.84 -10.51
CA ASP A 97 1.56 -3.93 -11.56
C ASP A 97 2.74 -4.56 -12.31
N GLU A 98 2.54 -4.84 -13.60
CA GLU A 98 3.59 -5.32 -14.51
C GLU A 98 4.19 -4.13 -15.25
N MET A 99 5.50 -3.98 -15.18
CA MET A 99 6.28 -3.01 -15.93
C MET A 99 7.11 -3.71 -17.01
N ARG A 100 6.96 -3.25 -18.25
CA ARG A 100 7.73 -3.72 -19.40
C ARG A 100 8.76 -2.69 -19.79
N THR A 101 10.03 -3.08 -19.85
CA THR A 101 11.15 -2.23 -20.26
C THR A 101 11.82 -2.83 -21.50
N GLU A 102 12.00 -2.02 -22.54
CA GLU A 102 12.74 -2.45 -23.73
C GLU A 102 14.23 -2.56 -23.42
N GLU A 103 14.84 -3.67 -23.83
CA GLU A 103 16.26 -3.91 -23.72
C GLU A 103 17.01 -3.33 -24.92
N TYR A 104 18.16 -2.77 -24.65
CA TYR A 104 19.03 -2.17 -25.65
C TYR A 104 20.44 -2.78 -25.56
N ARG A 105 21.13 -2.79 -26.65
CA ARG A 105 22.57 -3.09 -26.70
C ARG A 105 23.36 -1.83 -27.01
N THR A 106 24.62 -1.83 -26.66
CA THR A 106 25.57 -0.80 -27.09
C THR A 106 26.22 -1.27 -28.38
N ASP A 107 26.18 -0.44 -29.43
CA ASP A 107 26.85 -0.69 -30.67
C ASP A 107 28.37 -0.45 -30.60
N ARG A 108 29.08 -0.53 -31.73
CA ARG A 108 30.55 -0.35 -31.79
C ARG A 108 30.99 1.06 -31.53
N ASP A 109 30.11 2.04 -31.72
CA ASP A 109 30.38 3.48 -31.57
C ASP A 109 29.95 3.98 -30.18
N GLY A 110 29.41 3.09 -29.34
CA GLY A 110 28.94 3.40 -28.00
C GLY A 110 27.49 3.91 -27.93
N GLU A 111 26.77 3.89 -29.06
CA GLU A 111 25.40 4.33 -29.14
C GLU A 111 24.43 3.21 -28.69
N ARG A 112 23.26 3.64 -28.20
CA ARG A 112 22.20 2.74 -27.75
C ARG A 112 21.38 2.25 -28.94
N GLU A 113 21.35 0.94 -29.17
CA GLU A 113 20.66 0.32 -30.27
C GLU A 113 19.63 -0.71 -29.79
N SER A 114 18.41 -0.69 -30.35
CA SER A 114 17.39 -1.71 -30.10
C SER A 114 17.79 -3.04 -30.72
N TYR A 115 17.37 -4.13 -30.07
CA TYR A 115 17.42 -5.45 -30.70
C TYR A 115 16.43 -5.54 -31.88
N ASN A 116 16.74 -6.38 -32.86
CA ASN A 116 15.82 -6.68 -33.95
C ASN A 116 15.61 -8.22 -34.06
N PRO A 117 14.44 -8.74 -33.67
CA PRO A 117 13.29 -8.03 -33.12
C PRO A 117 13.55 -7.43 -31.69
N PRO A 118 12.77 -6.41 -31.25
CA PRO A 118 12.91 -5.84 -29.92
C PRO A 118 12.78 -6.89 -28.82
N ARG A 119 13.60 -6.73 -27.76
CA ARG A 119 13.55 -7.56 -26.57
C ARG A 119 13.04 -6.74 -25.39
N TYR A 120 12.35 -7.41 -24.47
CA TYR A 120 11.76 -6.77 -23.31
C TYR A 120 12.10 -7.56 -22.06
N SER A 121 12.34 -6.85 -20.97
CA SER A 121 12.37 -7.38 -19.61
C SER A 121 11.12 -6.96 -18.87
N TYR A 122 10.71 -7.76 -17.92
CA TYR A 122 9.51 -7.50 -17.12
C TYR A 122 9.88 -7.44 -15.65
N SER A 123 9.24 -6.50 -14.93
CA SER A 123 9.30 -6.39 -13.49
C SER A 123 7.91 -6.20 -12.90
N TYR A 124 7.78 -6.52 -11.61
CA TYR A 124 6.49 -6.59 -10.93
C TYR A 124 6.52 -5.87 -9.61
N ASP A 125 5.45 -5.11 -9.33
CA ASP A 125 5.13 -4.55 -8.04
C ASP A 125 3.80 -5.10 -7.54
N TYR A 126 3.78 -5.54 -6.29
CA TYR A 126 2.60 -6.14 -5.65
C TYR A 126 2.01 -5.17 -4.65
N TYR A 127 0.71 -4.94 -4.75
CA TYR A 127 -0.05 -4.06 -3.87
C TYR A 127 -1.20 -4.79 -3.21
N PHE A 128 -1.30 -4.65 -1.90
CA PHE A 128 -2.44 -5.14 -1.14
C PHE A 128 -3.29 -3.96 -0.70
N TYR A 129 -4.56 -3.98 -1.09
CA TYR A 129 -5.53 -2.94 -0.76
C TYR A 129 -6.43 -3.40 0.36
N ILE A 130 -6.66 -2.53 1.35
CA ILE A 130 -7.65 -2.72 2.40
C ILE A 130 -8.62 -1.55 2.31
N TYR A 131 -9.90 -1.84 2.09
CA TYR A 131 -10.97 -0.85 2.03
C TYR A 131 -11.66 -0.76 3.37
N LEU A 132 -11.95 0.46 3.83
CA LEU A 132 -12.39 0.74 5.19
C LEU A 132 -13.65 1.60 5.22
N ASN A 133 -14.54 1.32 6.16
CA ASN A 133 -15.57 2.24 6.63
C ASN A 133 -15.02 3.01 7.84
N HIS A 134 -14.18 4.01 7.56
CA HIS A 134 -13.50 4.83 8.57
C HIS A 134 -13.70 6.31 8.26
N PRO A 135 -13.77 7.22 9.26
CA PRO A 135 -14.09 8.62 9.03
C PRO A 135 -13.15 9.37 8.08
N TYR A 136 -11.88 9.00 8.00
CA TYR A 136 -10.88 9.69 7.18
C TYR A 136 -9.87 8.76 6.47
N ILE A 137 -9.98 7.45 6.62
CA ILE A 137 -9.18 6.45 5.89
C ILE A 137 -10.14 5.55 5.14
N HIS A 138 -10.21 5.67 3.82
CA HIS A 138 -11.10 4.85 2.99
C HIS A 138 -10.38 3.68 2.35
N GLU A 139 -9.08 3.84 2.12
CA GLU A 139 -8.22 2.84 1.49
C GLU A 139 -6.82 2.87 2.10
N MET A 140 -6.25 1.69 2.30
CA MET A 140 -4.84 1.51 2.62
C MET A 140 -4.18 0.73 1.46
N LYS A 141 -3.28 1.36 0.72
CA LYS A 141 -2.51 0.74 -0.36
C LYS A 141 -1.13 0.34 0.15
N LEU A 142 -0.94 -0.96 0.37
CA LEU A 142 0.30 -1.53 0.90
C LEU A 142 1.15 -2.07 -0.24
N LYS A 143 2.31 -1.46 -0.53
CA LYS A 143 3.28 -2.08 -1.44
C LYS A 143 3.97 -3.23 -0.69
N LEU A 144 3.84 -4.45 -1.20
CA LEU A 144 4.33 -5.66 -0.52
C LEU A 144 5.82 -5.91 -0.76
N ASN A 145 6.39 -5.45 -1.87
CA ASN A 145 7.81 -5.57 -2.19
C ASN A 145 8.54 -4.22 -2.06
N SER A 146 9.77 -4.26 -1.57
CA SER A 146 10.61 -3.07 -1.34
C SER A 146 11.15 -2.47 -2.65
N MET A 147 11.53 -3.33 -3.59
CA MET A 147 12.00 -3.00 -4.94
C MET A 147 11.26 -3.86 -5.94
N ASP A 148 11.14 -3.38 -7.18
CA ASP A 148 10.56 -4.13 -8.29
C ASP A 148 11.18 -5.53 -8.37
N ILE A 149 10.36 -6.52 -8.67
CA ILE A 149 10.81 -7.91 -8.75
C ILE A 149 10.94 -8.28 -10.22
N SER A 150 12.17 -8.63 -10.65
CA SER A 150 12.43 -9.10 -12.01
C SER A 150 11.65 -10.39 -12.32
N GLU A 151 11.29 -10.57 -13.58
CA GLU A 151 10.64 -11.79 -14.07
C GLU A 151 11.43 -13.08 -13.76
N ASP A 152 12.75 -12.98 -13.66
CA ASP A 152 13.64 -14.10 -13.34
C ASP A 152 13.63 -14.47 -11.85
N ASP A 153 13.26 -13.54 -10.96
CA ASP A 153 13.22 -13.78 -9.50
C ASP A 153 11.89 -14.42 -9.06
N ARG A 154 11.68 -15.65 -9.51
CA ARG A 154 10.47 -16.42 -9.24
C ARG A 154 10.25 -16.68 -7.75
N ASN A 155 11.32 -16.88 -6.99
CA ASN A 155 11.23 -17.17 -5.56
C ASN A 155 10.65 -15.96 -4.81
N ARG A 156 11.20 -14.78 -5.06
CA ARG A 156 10.74 -13.55 -4.41
C ARG A 156 9.31 -13.19 -4.83
N ARG A 157 8.96 -13.39 -6.12
CA ARG A 157 7.58 -13.24 -6.59
C ARG A 157 6.62 -14.13 -5.82
N HIS A 158 6.93 -15.43 -5.73
CA HIS A 158 6.11 -16.40 -5.02
C HIS A 158 5.97 -16.06 -3.52
N ASP A 159 7.04 -15.60 -2.86
CA ASP A 159 6.99 -15.24 -1.45
C ASP A 159 6.10 -14.03 -1.19
N VAL A 160 6.16 -13.00 -2.04
CA VAL A 160 5.32 -11.81 -1.95
C VAL A 160 3.86 -12.14 -2.26
N GLU A 161 3.59 -12.93 -3.31
CA GLU A 161 2.25 -13.41 -3.64
C GLU A 161 1.63 -14.19 -2.48
N ARG A 162 2.39 -15.11 -1.90
CA ARG A 162 1.95 -15.89 -0.74
C ARG A 162 1.60 -15.01 0.46
N ALA A 163 2.41 -13.98 0.76
CA ALA A 163 2.10 -13.03 1.81
C ALA A 163 0.78 -12.27 1.55
N GLY A 164 0.57 -11.79 0.33
CA GLY A 164 -0.68 -11.14 -0.08
C GLY A 164 -1.89 -12.07 0.02
N GLN A 165 -1.76 -13.32 -0.42
CA GLN A 165 -2.79 -14.34 -0.31
C GLN A 165 -3.13 -14.69 1.15
N GLU A 166 -2.12 -14.74 2.02
CA GLU A 166 -2.31 -14.96 3.45
C GLU A 166 -3.07 -13.80 4.10
N MET A 167 -2.69 -12.54 3.79
CA MET A 167 -3.42 -11.36 4.24
C MET A 167 -4.88 -11.40 3.81
N MET A 168 -5.13 -11.68 2.54
CA MET A 168 -6.47 -11.73 1.96
C MET A 168 -7.33 -12.82 2.63
N SER A 169 -6.80 -14.03 2.72
CA SER A 169 -7.51 -15.15 3.35
C SER A 169 -7.80 -14.91 4.83
N TYR A 170 -6.85 -14.33 5.55
CA TYR A 170 -7.04 -13.99 6.96
C TYR A 170 -8.16 -12.95 7.14
N LEU A 171 -8.09 -11.84 6.41
CA LEU A 171 -9.09 -10.77 6.54
C LEU A 171 -10.49 -11.26 6.14
N GLN A 172 -10.60 -12.01 5.06
CA GLN A 172 -11.89 -12.62 4.67
C GLN A 172 -12.46 -13.51 5.76
N ASN A 173 -11.64 -14.37 6.36
CA ASN A 173 -12.09 -15.32 7.38
C ASN A 173 -12.55 -14.63 8.67
N VAL A 174 -11.86 -13.57 9.12
CA VAL A 174 -12.17 -12.91 10.39
C VAL A 174 -13.20 -11.79 10.27
N THR A 175 -13.34 -11.17 9.12
CA THR A 175 -14.25 -10.03 8.93
C THR A 175 -15.43 -10.35 8.01
N GLY A 176 -15.35 -11.40 7.20
CA GLY A 176 -16.32 -11.68 6.14
C GLY A 176 -16.32 -10.63 5.02
N CYS A 177 -15.26 -9.83 4.89
CA CYS A 177 -15.16 -8.77 3.90
C CYS A 177 -15.15 -9.29 2.46
N THR A 178 -15.50 -8.44 1.50
CA THR A 178 -15.44 -8.75 0.07
C THR A 178 -13.96 -8.89 -0.36
N VAL A 179 -13.65 -9.96 -1.09
CA VAL A 179 -12.32 -10.23 -1.64
C VAL A 179 -12.35 -10.00 -3.15
N GLY A 180 -11.50 -9.11 -3.64
CA GLY A 180 -11.25 -8.91 -5.06
C GLY A 180 -10.33 -10.02 -5.60
N GLY A 181 -10.52 -10.39 -6.87
CA GLY A 181 -9.57 -11.25 -7.58
C GLY A 181 -8.24 -10.54 -7.83
N MET A 182 -7.20 -11.32 -8.16
CA MET A 182 -5.90 -10.80 -8.57
C MET A 182 -6.05 -10.08 -9.92
N GLY A 183 -6.01 -8.74 -9.92
CA GLY A 183 -6.02 -7.92 -11.13
C GLY A 183 -4.59 -7.75 -11.65
N MET A 184 -4.34 -8.02 -12.93
CA MET A 184 -3.15 -7.52 -13.62
C MET A 184 -3.49 -6.17 -14.24
N ASN A 185 -2.99 -5.11 -13.62
CA ASN A 185 -3.05 -3.79 -14.23
C ASN A 185 -1.89 -3.67 -15.24
N GLN A 186 -2.19 -3.91 -16.52
CA GLN A 186 -1.21 -3.65 -17.59
C GLN A 186 -1.00 -2.15 -17.67
N GLY A 187 0.15 -1.70 -17.17
CA GLY A 187 0.57 -0.31 -17.31
C GLY A 187 0.45 0.11 -18.78
N MET A 188 -0.33 1.17 -19.03
CA MET A 188 -0.45 1.77 -20.37
C MET A 188 0.94 2.11 -20.89
N GLY A 189 1.38 1.35 -21.86
CA GLY A 189 2.62 1.63 -22.59
C GLY A 189 2.50 3.03 -23.20
N MET A 190 3.47 3.89 -22.92
CA MET A 190 3.65 5.16 -23.62
C MET A 190 3.71 4.87 -25.12
N GLN A 191 2.72 5.35 -25.88
CA GLN A 191 2.82 5.40 -27.33
C GLN A 191 4.01 6.30 -27.70
N PRO A 192 4.88 5.88 -28.62
CA PRO A 192 5.86 6.79 -29.17
C PRO A 192 5.13 7.87 -29.98
N ALA A 193 5.43 9.14 -29.68
CA ALA A 193 4.99 10.25 -30.48
C ALA A 193 5.51 10.09 -31.90
N ALA A 194 4.59 10.02 -32.88
CA ALA A 194 4.93 10.11 -34.28
C ALA A 194 5.38 11.55 -34.57
N GLY A 195 6.60 11.71 -35.04
CA GLY A 195 7.16 12.91 -35.61
C GLY A 195 7.74 12.60 -36.97
#